data_61e57404ff7016cf4681cfa7c338e469
#
_entry.id   61e57404ff7016cf4681cfa7c338e469
#
_cell.length_a   1.000
_cell.length_b   1.000
_cell.length_c   1.000
_cell.angle_alpha   90.00
_cell.angle_beta   90.00
_cell.angle_gamma   90.00
#
_symmetry.space_group_name_H-M   'P 1'
#
loop_
_entity.id
_entity.type
_entity.pdbx_description
1 polymer ?
#
loop_
_entity_poly.entity_id
_entity_poly.type
_entity_poly.pdbx_seq_one_letter_code
_entity_poly.pdbx_strand_id
1 'polypeptide(L)'
;MYQLLLDSSNVFLSVGLAKDGKVVDKISYEAWQRQSEMMVQEVDNILKRNKIDKSELDGVVVGVGPGSYTGVRIGVTIAKTIAYALKIKLYAKSSLSLLKHQEFPTICVFNARSGRSYLGVYEGKKVLLKDTVLENEKVLEYIKTHPDYLVCGDTYQLGLESAKFDIIDNLADFNKNEEIEAFRCNPVYLKDLL
;
A
#
# COMPACT_ATOMS: atom_id res chain seq x y z
N MET A 1 12.01 16.82 6.47
CA MET A 1 11.46 16.38 5.17
C MET A 1 10.07 15.81 5.38
N TYR A 2 9.05 16.40 4.76
CA TYR A 2 7.66 15.92 4.86
C TYR A 2 7.30 15.05 3.67
N GLN A 3 6.68 13.90 3.92
CA GLN A 3 6.18 13.01 2.88
C GLN A 3 4.68 12.76 3.06
N LEU A 4 3.96 12.82 1.95
CA LEU A 4 2.59 12.35 1.83
C LEU A 4 2.59 10.84 1.61
N LEU A 5 1.74 10.11 2.33
CA LEU A 5 1.61 8.67 2.29
C LEU A 5 0.20 8.32 1.78
N LEU A 6 0.10 7.60 0.65
CA LEU A 6 -1.18 7.36 -0.02
C LEU A 6 -1.36 5.88 -0.35
N ASP A 7 -2.49 5.30 0.02
CA ASP A 7 -2.92 4.00 -0.47
C ASP A 7 -4.44 3.92 -0.65
N SER A 8 -4.87 3.25 -1.69
CA SER A 8 -6.25 2.87 -1.96
C SER A 8 -6.33 1.52 -2.70
N SER A 9 -5.36 0.65 -2.45
CA SER A 9 -5.23 -0.65 -3.14
C SER A 9 -6.26 -1.69 -2.69
N ASN A 10 -7.00 -1.43 -1.63
CA ASN A 10 -8.07 -2.28 -1.10
C ASN A 10 -9.36 -1.48 -0.85
N VAL A 11 -10.22 -1.90 0.08
CA VAL A 11 -11.48 -1.20 0.43
C VAL A 11 -11.23 0.07 1.25
N PHE A 12 -10.04 0.20 1.85
CA PHE A 12 -9.67 1.36 2.66
C PHE A 12 -9.12 2.49 1.81
N LEU A 13 -9.35 3.70 2.27
CA LEU A 13 -8.64 4.91 1.90
C LEU A 13 -7.66 5.22 3.03
N SER A 14 -6.38 5.26 2.72
CA SER A 14 -5.32 5.56 3.68
C SER A 14 -4.53 6.78 3.22
N VAL A 15 -4.51 7.81 4.05
CA VAL A 15 -3.74 9.04 3.83
C VAL A 15 -2.94 9.34 5.09
N GLY A 16 -1.66 9.60 4.94
CA GLY A 16 -0.77 9.91 6.04
C GLY A 16 0.19 11.04 5.72
N LEU A 17 0.73 11.64 6.76
CA LEU A 17 1.81 12.60 6.72
C LEU A 17 2.96 12.07 7.57
N ALA A 18 4.14 11.96 6.98
CA ALA A 18 5.36 11.62 7.72
C ALA A 18 6.34 12.79 7.71
N LYS A 19 7.13 12.89 8.78
CA LYS A 19 8.27 13.80 8.90
C LYS A 19 9.51 12.99 9.26
N ASP A 20 10.53 13.06 8.42
CA ASP A 20 11.79 12.35 8.63
C ASP A 20 11.61 10.84 8.92
N GLY A 21 10.72 10.18 8.16
CA GLY A 21 10.42 8.76 8.26
C GLY A 21 9.50 8.37 9.43
N LYS A 22 8.99 9.34 10.21
CA LYS A 22 8.04 9.09 11.31
C LYS A 22 6.67 9.62 10.94
N VAL A 23 5.64 8.81 11.12
CA VAL A 23 4.25 9.21 10.92
C VAL A 23 3.90 10.29 11.94
N VAL A 24 3.44 11.45 11.44
CA VAL A 24 3.00 12.60 12.24
C VAL A 24 1.48 12.57 12.40
N ASP A 25 0.79 12.18 11.33
CA ASP A 25 -0.67 12.16 11.28
C ASP A 25 -1.15 11.16 10.23
N LYS A 26 -2.28 10.52 10.49
CA LYS A 26 -2.84 9.52 9.58
C LYS A 26 -4.35 9.38 9.71
N ILE A 27 -4.97 9.00 8.61
CA ILE A 27 -6.34 8.48 8.57
C ILE A 27 -6.34 7.20 7.74
N SER A 28 -7.17 6.25 8.13
CA SER A 28 -7.48 5.06 7.34
C SER A 28 -8.90 4.62 7.69
N TYR A 29 -9.76 4.55 6.68
CA TYR A 29 -11.16 4.13 6.86
C TYR A 29 -11.69 3.49 5.59
N GLU A 30 -12.75 2.71 5.71
CA GLU A 30 -13.41 2.09 4.59
C GLU A 30 -14.12 3.14 3.73
N ALA A 31 -13.69 3.31 2.48
CA ALA A 31 -14.21 4.28 1.53
C ALA A 31 -14.59 3.61 0.20
N TRP A 32 -15.16 2.42 0.26
CA TRP A 32 -15.52 1.63 -0.92
C TRP A 32 -16.28 2.46 -1.97
N GLN A 33 -15.77 2.46 -3.20
CA GLN A 33 -16.27 3.22 -4.35
C GLN A 33 -16.19 4.77 -4.25
N ARG A 34 -15.68 5.33 -3.14
CA ARG A 34 -15.57 6.78 -2.93
C ARG A 34 -14.14 7.29 -2.82
N GLN A 35 -13.13 6.41 -2.99
CA GLN A 35 -11.72 6.78 -2.82
C GLN A 35 -11.30 7.95 -3.74
N SER A 36 -11.82 8.03 -4.98
CA SER A 36 -11.49 9.11 -5.93
C SER A 36 -11.99 10.48 -5.47
N GLU A 37 -13.15 10.53 -4.82
CA GLU A 37 -13.74 11.78 -4.29
C GLU A 37 -13.03 12.23 -3.01
N MET A 38 -12.69 11.27 -2.15
CA MET A 38 -12.25 11.53 -0.79
C MET A 38 -10.73 11.76 -0.69
N MET A 39 -9.90 11.10 -1.50
CA MET A 39 -8.45 11.10 -1.30
C MET A 39 -7.83 12.50 -1.36
N VAL A 40 -8.19 13.31 -2.36
CA VAL A 40 -7.66 14.67 -2.50
C VAL A 40 -8.12 15.57 -1.36
N GLN A 41 -9.38 15.40 -0.92
CA GLN A 41 -9.90 16.13 0.22
C GLN A 41 -9.17 15.77 1.52
N GLU A 42 -8.87 14.48 1.73
CA GLU A 42 -8.14 14.05 2.93
C GLU A 42 -6.67 14.49 2.90
N VAL A 43 -6.06 14.57 1.73
CA VAL A 43 -4.74 15.21 1.58
C VAL A 43 -4.79 16.68 2.01
N ASP A 44 -5.76 17.44 1.56
CA ASP A 44 -5.94 18.85 1.96
C ASP A 44 -6.22 18.98 3.47
N ASN A 45 -7.08 18.11 4.01
CA ASN A 45 -7.43 18.08 5.42
C ASN A 45 -6.19 17.80 6.30
N ILE A 46 -5.38 16.80 5.95
CA ILE A 46 -4.21 16.41 6.76
C ILE A 46 -3.14 17.51 6.75
N LEU A 47 -2.93 18.19 5.63
CA LEU A 47 -2.00 19.32 5.55
C LEU A 47 -2.49 20.53 6.38
N LYS A 48 -3.77 20.89 6.26
CA LYS A 48 -4.39 22.01 7.00
C LYS A 48 -4.34 21.80 8.50
N ARG A 49 -4.73 20.62 9.00
CA ARG A 49 -4.76 20.38 10.46
C ARG A 49 -3.37 20.30 11.08
N ASN A 50 -2.35 19.96 10.29
CA ASN A 50 -0.95 19.98 10.72
C ASN A 50 -0.25 21.32 10.43
N LYS A 51 -0.95 22.29 9.81
CA LYS A 51 -0.43 23.61 9.43
C LYS A 51 0.80 23.52 8.52
N ILE A 52 0.81 22.56 7.61
CA ILE A 52 1.88 22.34 6.63
C ILE A 52 1.44 22.92 5.28
N ASP A 53 2.25 23.82 4.73
CA ASP A 53 2.06 24.26 3.34
C ASP A 53 2.52 23.19 2.36
N LYS A 54 1.83 23.05 1.24
CA LYS A 54 2.19 22.08 0.20
C LYS A 54 3.62 22.24 -0.34
N SER A 55 4.19 23.44 -0.25
CA SER A 55 5.58 23.71 -0.63
C SER A 55 6.61 23.12 0.34
N GLU A 56 6.19 22.68 1.53
CA GLU A 56 7.03 22.00 2.52
C GLU A 56 7.11 20.47 2.28
N LEU A 57 6.33 19.96 1.33
CA LEU A 57 6.38 18.55 0.96
C LEU A 57 7.63 18.26 0.12
N ASP A 58 8.34 17.20 0.47
CA ASP A 58 9.54 16.72 -0.23
C ASP A 58 9.26 15.48 -1.09
N GLY A 59 8.15 14.80 -0.84
CA GLY A 59 7.82 13.59 -1.59
C GLY A 59 6.43 13.03 -1.31
N VAL A 60 6.05 12.08 -2.17
CA VAL A 60 4.85 11.25 -2.03
C VAL A 60 5.27 9.80 -2.05
N VAL A 61 4.72 8.99 -1.16
CA VAL A 61 4.88 7.53 -1.15
C VAL A 61 3.53 6.90 -1.45
N VAL A 62 3.48 5.97 -2.39
CA VAL A 62 2.21 5.38 -2.83
C VAL A 62 2.28 3.87 -3.02
N GLY A 63 1.21 3.17 -2.63
CA GLY A 63 0.98 1.78 -3.00
C GLY A 63 0.62 1.66 -4.48
N VAL A 64 1.41 0.86 -5.23
CA VAL A 64 1.23 0.73 -6.70
C VAL A 64 0.54 -0.57 -7.12
N GLY A 65 0.06 -1.35 -6.18
CA GLY A 65 -0.51 -2.68 -6.42
C GLY A 65 0.47 -3.80 -6.07
N PRO A 66 0.07 -5.06 -6.24
CA PRO A 66 -1.24 -5.49 -6.73
C PRO A 66 -2.38 -5.15 -5.75
N GLY A 67 -3.63 -5.17 -6.23
CA GLY A 67 -4.81 -4.88 -5.42
C GLY A 67 -6.05 -4.57 -6.26
N SER A 68 -6.95 -3.76 -5.71
CA SER A 68 -8.12 -3.23 -6.40
C SER A 68 -7.73 -2.48 -7.66
N TYR A 69 -8.20 -2.93 -8.83
CA TYR A 69 -7.88 -2.30 -10.12
C TYR A 69 -8.17 -0.79 -10.15
N THR A 70 -9.36 -0.41 -9.69
CA THR A 70 -9.77 1.01 -9.63
C THR A 70 -9.01 1.75 -8.52
N GLY A 71 -8.92 1.15 -7.34
CA GLY A 71 -8.27 1.78 -6.19
C GLY A 71 -6.80 2.10 -6.45
N VAL A 72 -6.01 1.15 -6.93
CA VAL A 72 -4.58 1.37 -7.25
C VAL A 72 -4.43 2.51 -8.28
N ARG A 73 -5.28 2.57 -9.29
CA ARG A 73 -5.25 3.66 -10.29
C ARG A 73 -5.52 5.03 -9.67
N ILE A 74 -6.47 5.11 -8.75
CA ILE A 74 -6.80 6.36 -8.05
C ILE A 74 -5.55 6.84 -7.28
N GLY A 75 -5.00 5.99 -6.40
CA GLY A 75 -3.82 6.34 -5.59
C GLY A 75 -2.64 6.76 -6.44
N VAL A 76 -2.27 5.96 -7.44
CA VAL A 76 -1.16 6.24 -8.35
C VAL A 76 -1.38 7.53 -9.14
N THR A 77 -2.58 7.76 -9.69
CA THR A 77 -2.87 8.98 -10.46
C THR A 77 -2.74 10.24 -9.60
N ILE A 78 -3.31 10.22 -8.39
CA ILE A 78 -3.24 11.36 -7.46
C ILE A 78 -1.78 11.59 -7.03
N ALA A 79 -1.06 10.54 -6.65
CA ALA A 79 0.35 10.64 -6.25
C ALA A 79 1.23 11.23 -7.36
N LYS A 80 1.07 10.75 -8.61
CA LYS A 80 1.78 11.28 -9.79
C LYS A 80 1.47 12.75 -10.03
N THR A 81 0.20 13.13 -9.94
CA THR A 81 -0.26 14.50 -10.16
C THR A 81 0.35 15.44 -9.13
N ILE A 82 0.32 15.06 -7.85
CA ILE A 82 0.94 15.86 -6.76
C ILE A 82 2.45 15.96 -6.96
N ALA A 83 3.13 14.83 -7.17
CA ALA A 83 4.58 14.81 -7.34
C ALA A 83 5.03 15.66 -8.54
N TYR A 84 4.34 15.55 -9.67
CA TYR A 84 4.63 16.33 -10.88
C TYR A 84 4.35 17.83 -10.68
N ALA A 85 3.19 18.18 -10.12
CA ALA A 85 2.78 19.58 -9.94
C ALA A 85 3.67 20.33 -8.95
N LEU A 86 4.10 19.67 -7.88
CA LEU A 86 4.96 20.25 -6.85
C LEU A 86 6.47 20.05 -7.15
N LYS A 87 6.82 19.29 -8.18
CA LYS A 87 8.21 18.92 -8.53
C LYS A 87 8.96 18.25 -7.37
N ILE A 88 8.26 17.37 -6.65
CA ILE A 88 8.78 16.61 -5.51
C ILE A 88 8.95 15.13 -5.89
N LYS A 89 9.65 14.38 -5.04
CA LYS A 89 9.95 12.96 -5.26
C LYS A 89 8.71 12.09 -5.17
N LEU A 90 8.69 11.00 -5.93
CA LEU A 90 7.68 9.95 -5.84
C LEU A 90 8.35 8.62 -5.51
N TYR A 91 7.77 7.89 -4.54
CA TYR A 91 8.22 6.57 -4.12
C TYR A 91 7.09 5.56 -4.31
N ALA A 92 7.39 4.45 -4.97
CA ALA A 92 6.43 3.41 -5.32
C ALA A 92 6.68 2.14 -4.50
N LYS A 93 5.68 1.71 -3.73
CA LYS A 93 5.77 0.48 -2.93
C LYS A 93 4.77 -0.57 -3.41
N SER A 94 5.14 -1.84 -3.29
CA SER A 94 4.16 -2.91 -3.44
C SER A 94 3.05 -2.76 -2.39
N SER A 95 1.80 -2.82 -2.83
CA SER A 95 0.65 -2.73 -1.91
C SER A 95 0.55 -3.93 -0.97
N LEU A 96 1.03 -5.11 -1.36
CA LEU A 96 1.13 -6.26 -0.46
C LEU A 96 2.14 -6.01 0.67
N SER A 97 3.26 -5.35 0.37
CA SER A 97 4.26 -5.02 1.39
C SER A 97 3.74 -4.08 2.47
N LEU A 98 2.62 -3.37 2.22
CA LEU A 98 1.97 -2.48 3.19
C LEU A 98 1.17 -3.23 4.26
N LEU A 99 0.96 -4.54 4.07
CA LEU A 99 0.24 -5.40 5.02
C LEU A 99 1.18 -6.11 6.00
N LYS A 100 2.50 -6.02 5.80
CA LYS A 100 3.49 -6.75 6.60
C LYS A 100 3.50 -6.32 8.05
N HIS A 101 3.84 -7.24 8.95
CA HIS A 101 4.26 -6.95 10.31
C HIS A 101 5.75 -6.56 10.31
N GLN A 102 6.16 -5.66 11.21
CA GLN A 102 7.55 -5.15 11.23
C GLN A 102 8.55 -6.16 11.81
N GLU A 103 8.11 -7.01 12.74
CA GLU A 103 8.99 -7.89 13.52
C GLU A 103 8.91 -9.36 13.11
N PHE A 104 7.82 -9.78 12.44
CA PHE A 104 7.59 -11.18 12.13
C PHE A 104 7.45 -11.42 10.63
N PRO A 105 7.90 -12.57 10.11
CA PRO A 105 7.61 -12.99 8.76
C PRO A 105 6.10 -12.97 8.51
N THR A 106 5.68 -12.34 7.43
CA THR A 106 4.27 -12.11 7.16
C THR A 106 3.90 -12.54 5.74
N ILE A 107 2.89 -13.37 5.65
CA ILE A 107 2.20 -13.73 4.42
C ILE A 107 1.12 -12.67 4.18
N CYS A 108 1.32 -11.83 3.17
CA CYS A 108 0.43 -10.74 2.81
C CYS A 108 -0.47 -11.16 1.65
N VAL A 109 -1.79 -11.01 1.81
CA VAL A 109 -2.75 -11.46 0.81
C VAL A 109 -3.77 -10.38 0.46
N PHE A 110 -4.09 -10.23 -0.83
CA PHE A 110 -5.28 -9.53 -1.31
C PHE A 110 -6.13 -10.46 -2.18
N ASN A 111 -7.44 -10.21 -2.15
CA ASN A 111 -8.38 -10.95 -2.98
C ASN A 111 -8.19 -10.62 -4.47
N ALA A 112 -7.70 -11.59 -5.25
CA ALA A 112 -7.56 -11.45 -6.70
C ALA A 112 -8.82 -11.90 -7.45
N ARG A 113 -9.90 -12.24 -6.74
CA ARG A 113 -11.18 -12.79 -7.24
C ARG A 113 -11.04 -14.15 -7.93
N SER A 114 -12.18 -14.77 -8.24
CA SER A 114 -12.26 -16.07 -8.95
C SER A 114 -11.43 -17.18 -8.28
N GLY A 115 -11.48 -17.28 -6.95
CA GLY A 115 -10.77 -18.32 -6.19
C GLY A 115 -9.25 -18.12 -6.14
N ARG A 116 -8.75 -16.91 -6.38
CA ARG A 116 -7.33 -16.58 -6.39
C ARG A 116 -6.99 -15.45 -5.42
N SER A 117 -5.76 -15.44 -4.94
CA SER A 117 -5.19 -14.38 -4.14
C SER A 117 -3.91 -13.83 -4.75
N TYR A 118 -3.70 -12.54 -4.62
CA TYR A 118 -2.36 -11.96 -4.66
C TYR A 118 -1.65 -12.33 -3.38
N LEU A 119 -0.40 -12.76 -3.47
CA LEU A 119 0.42 -13.23 -2.38
C LEU A 119 1.81 -12.61 -2.45
N GLY A 120 2.30 -12.12 -1.34
CA GLY A 120 3.69 -11.72 -1.13
C GLY A 120 4.12 -12.08 0.28
N VAL A 121 5.40 -12.38 0.51
CA VAL A 121 5.89 -12.73 1.85
C VAL A 121 7.08 -11.85 2.20
N TYR A 122 7.01 -11.23 3.36
CA TYR A 122 7.97 -10.22 3.80
C TYR A 122 8.43 -10.48 5.24
N GLU A 123 9.68 -10.15 5.53
CA GLU A 123 10.26 -10.10 6.87
C GLU A 123 11.00 -8.77 7.02
N GLY A 124 10.42 -7.82 7.75
CA GLY A 124 10.95 -6.46 7.78
C GLY A 124 11.15 -5.88 6.36
N LYS A 125 12.40 -5.61 5.97
CA LYS A 125 12.75 -5.11 4.62
C LYS A 125 13.07 -6.20 3.61
N LYS A 126 13.12 -7.47 4.03
CA LYS A 126 13.40 -8.58 3.11
C LYS A 126 12.12 -9.03 2.41
N VAL A 127 12.25 -9.34 1.13
CA VAL A 127 11.23 -10.00 0.33
C VAL A 127 11.57 -11.49 0.32
N LEU A 128 10.79 -12.30 1.05
CA LEU A 128 10.96 -13.76 1.11
C LEU A 128 10.28 -14.44 -0.10
N LEU A 129 9.14 -13.92 -0.52
CA LEU A 129 8.45 -14.31 -1.74
C LEU A 129 7.96 -13.05 -2.45
N LYS A 130 8.35 -12.88 -3.72
CA LYS A 130 7.88 -11.76 -4.54
C LYS A 130 6.38 -11.86 -4.79
N ASP A 131 5.75 -10.70 -4.97
CA ASP A 131 4.34 -10.62 -5.30
C ASP A 131 3.99 -11.53 -6.49
N THR A 132 3.01 -12.38 -6.27
CA THR A 132 2.51 -13.34 -7.25
C THR A 132 0.99 -13.49 -7.13
N VAL A 133 0.38 -14.21 -8.06
CA VAL A 133 -1.02 -14.62 -7.99
C VAL A 133 -1.10 -16.14 -7.94
N LEU A 134 -1.85 -16.66 -6.96
CA LEU A 134 -2.04 -18.11 -6.78
C LEU A 134 -3.52 -18.42 -6.55
N GLU A 135 -3.90 -19.66 -6.84
CA GLU A 135 -5.17 -20.24 -6.41
C GLU A 135 -5.23 -20.30 -4.89
N ASN A 136 -6.40 -20.06 -4.31
CA ASN A 136 -6.58 -20.03 -2.84
C ASN A 136 -6.14 -21.32 -2.17
N GLU A 137 -6.32 -22.45 -2.80
CA GLU A 137 -5.87 -23.76 -2.30
C GLU A 137 -4.35 -23.80 -2.11
N LYS A 138 -3.59 -23.30 -3.08
CA LYS A 138 -2.13 -23.21 -3.00
C LYS A 138 -1.64 -22.21 -1.94
N VAL A 139 -2.40 -21.13 -1.75
CA VAL A 139 -2.13 -20.16 -0.68
C VAL A 139 -2.33 -20.81 0.69
N LEU A 140 -3.41 -21.56 0.87
CA LEU A 140 -3.68 -22.32 2.11
C LEU A 140 -2.62 -23.38 2.37
N GLU A 141 -2.13 -24.08 1.33
CA GLU A 141 -1.02 -25.01 1.45
C GLU A 141 0.27 -24.32 1.89
N TYR A 142 0.58 -23.17 1.27
CA TYR A 142 1.74 -22.35 1.65
C TYR A 142 1.66 -21.92 3.12
N ILE A 143 0.50 -21.45 3.58
CA ILE A 143 0.28 -21.05 4.99
C ILE A 143 0.50 -22.24 5.93
N LYS A 144 -0.02 -23.42 5.60
CA LYS A 144 0.16 -24.66 6.40
C LYS A 144 1.63 -25.05 6.54
N THR A 145 2.46 -24.81 5.53
CA THR A 145 3.90 -25.13 5.57
C THR A 145 4.74 -24.06 6.30
N HIS A 146 4.13 -22.92 6.67
CA HIS A 146 4.77 -21.81 7.39
C HIS A 146 3.93 -21.39 8.62
N PRO A 147 3.74 -22.29 9.61
CA PRO A 147 2.83 -22.05 10.73
C PRO A 147 3.25 -20.90 11.65
N ASP A 148 4.53 -20.51 11.62
CA ASP A 148 5.08 -19.42 12.44
C ASP A 148 4.96 -18.05 11.77
N TYR A 149 4.46 -17.99 10.52
CA TYR A 149 4.27 -16.72 9.80
C TYR A 149 2.90 -16.11 10.12
N LEU A 150 2.87 -14.80 10.29
CA LEU A 150 1.60 -14.06 10.38
C LEU A 150 0.93 -14.03 8.99
N VAL A 151 -0.39 -14.02 8.99
CA VAL A 151 -1.17 -13.84 7.76
C VAL A 151 -1.95 -12.53 7.86
N CYS A 152 -1.76 -11.63 6.90
CA CYS A 152 -2.37 -10.29 6.89
C CYS A 152 -3.08 -9.98 5.58
N GLY A 153 -4.15 -9.20 5.66
CA GLY A 153 -4.89 -8.67 4.52
C GLY A 153 -6.27 -9.30 4.31
N ASP A 154 -6.65 -9.58 3.06
CA ASP A 154 -7.98 -10.12 2.71
C ASP A 154 -8.05 -11.63 2.98
N THR A 155 -7.91 -12.04 4.24
CA THR A 155 -7.85 -13.44 4.67
C THR A 155 -9.22 -14.11 4.75
N TYR A 156 -10.30 -13.35 4.78
CA TYR A 156 -11.69 -13.85 4.92
C TYR A 156 -12.07 -14.86 3.82
N GLN A 157 -11.56 -14.65 2.59
CA GLN A 157 -11.80 -15.58 1.47
C GLN A 157 -11.07 -16.93 1.62
N LEU A 158 -10.11 -17.00 2.54
CA LEU A 158 -9.37 -18.22 2.90
C LEU A 158 -9.94 -18.85 4.17
N GLY A 159 -10.98 -18.26 4.77
CA GLY A 159 -11.56 -18.71 6.05
C GLY A 159 -10.64 -18.46 7.25
N LEU A 160 -9.74 -17.47 7.17
CA LEU A 160 -8.76 -17.13 8.20
C LEU A 160 -8.99 -15.73 8.76
N GLU A 161 -8.55 -15.50 9.99
CA GLU A 161 -8.46 -14.16 10.58
C GLU A 161 -7.17 -13.47 10.14
N SER A 162 -7.23 -12.15 9.93
CA SER A 162 -6.06 -11.34 9.62
C SER A 162 -5.35 -10.91 10.90
N ALA A 163 -4.02 -11.04 10.93
CA ALA A 163 -3.23 -10.34 11.92
C ALA A 163 -3.30 -8.83 11.70
N LYS A 164 -2.96 -8.04 12.72
CA LYS A 164 -2.99 -6.57 12.65
C LYS A 164 -1.82 -6.05 11.82
N PHE A 165 -2.09 -5.04 11.03
CA PHE A 165 -1.09 -4.30 10.24
C PHE A 165 -1.46 -2.81 10.18
N ASP A 166 -0.51 -1.98 9.80
CA ASP A 166 -0.75 -0.56 9.58
C ASP A 166 -0.14 -0.12 8.22
N ILE A 167 -1.02 0.19 7.28
CA ILE A 167 -0.63 0.59 5.92
C ILE A 167 0.21 1.86 5.94
N ILE A 168 -0.14 2.84 6.78
CA ILE A 168 0.53 4.13 6.80
C ILE A 168 1.93 4.01 7.41
N ASP A 169 2.07 3.26 8.49
CA ASP A 169 3.38 3.01 9.11
C ASP A 169 4.30 2.26 8.12
N ASN A 170 3.74 1.31 7.37
CA ASN A 170 4.47 0.59 6.32
C ASN A 170 4.81 1.47 5.11
N LEU A 171 3.96 2.45 4.74
CA LEU A 171 4.31 3.45 3.72
C LEU A 171 5.46 4.35 4.19
N ALA A 172 5.47 4.76 5.47
CA ALA A 172 6.53 5.58 6.02
C ALA A 172 7.91 4.89 6.07
N ASP A 173 7.93 3.55 6.09
CA ASP A 173 9.15 2.72 5.99
C ASP A 173 9.60 2.55 4.52
N PHE A 174 9.69 3.66 3.77
CA PHE A 174 10.20 3.66 2.39
C PHE A 174 11.73 3.84 2.34
N ASN A 175 12.33 3.49 1.21
CA ASN A 175 13.76 3.69 0.98
C ASN A 175 14.01 4.40 -0.37
N LYS A 176 15.23 4.89 -0.57
CA LYS A 176 15.60 5.63 -1.79
C LYS A 176 15.52 4.78 -3.07
N ASN A 177 15.62 3.47 -2.97
CA ASN A 177 15.53 2.57 -4.14
C ASN A 177 14.10 2.44 -4.68
N GLU A 178 13.10 2.91 -3.91
CA GLU A 178 11.69 2.97 -4.31
C GLU A 178 11.35 4.29 -5.04
N GLU A 179 12.32 5.21 -5.17
CA GLU A 179 12.15 6.46 -5.94
C GLU A 179 11.95 6.15 -7.42
N ILE A 180 10.93 6.76 -8.01
CA ILE A 180 10.56 6.59 -9.42
C ILE A 180 10.16 7.94 -10.01
N GLU A 181 10.49 8.16 -11.28
CA GLU A 181 10.01 9.31 -12.01
C GLU A 181 8.47 9.27 -12.14
N ALA A 182 7.80 10.37 -11.84
CA ALA A 182 6.33 10.42 -11.79
C ALA A 182 5.65 9.86 -13.04
N PHE A 183 6.17 10.16 -14.25
CA PHE A 183 5.58 9.66 -15.49
C PHE A 183 5.78 8.15 -15.70
N ARG A 184 6.78 7.53 -15.09
CA ARG A 184 7.07 6.08 -15.14
C ARG A 184 6.32 5.29 -14.08
N CYS A 185 5.79 5.94 -13.05
CA CYS A 185 5.01 5.26 -12.02
C CYS A 185 3.68 4.78 -12.60
N ASN A 186 3.47 3.49 -12.64
CA ASN A 186 2.26 2.86 -13.16
C ASN A 186 1.73 1.81 -12.18
N PRO A 187 0.41 1.55 -12.19
CA PRO A 187 -0.15 0.43 -11.46
C PRO A 187 0.47 -0.90 -11.85
N VAL A 188 0.74 -1.75 -10.85
CA VAL A 188 1.25 -3.12 -11.06
C VAL A 188 0.09 -4.09 -11.12
N TYR A 189 -0.02 -4.81 -12.23
CA TYR A 189 -1.03 -5.83 -12.46
C TYR A 189 -0.36 -7.19 -12.63
N LEU A 190 -0.74 -8.17 -11.80
CA LEU A 190 -0.17 -9.52 -11.84
C LEU A 190 -1.06 -10.53 -12.57
N LYS A 191 -2.26 -10.12 -13.00
CA LYS A 191 -3.22 -11.04 -13.67
C LYS A 191 -2.85 -11.42 -15.11
N ASP A 192 -2.03 -10.62 -15.76
CA ASP A 192 -1.64 -10.82 -17.17
C ASP A 192 -0.49 -11.84 -17.34
N LEU A 193 -0.10 -12.51 -16.25
CA LEU A 193 0.96 -13.53 -16.25
C LEU A 193 0.42 -14.97 -16.33
N LEU A 194 -0.86 -15.13 -16.71
CA LEU A 194 -1.51 -16.45 -16.89
C LEU A 194 -2.07 -16.62 -18.29
#